data_5619a43f3b73462a1b02c2f034cf29ec
#
_entry.id   5619a43f3b73462a1b02c2f034cf29ec
#
_cell.length_a   1.000
_cell.length_b   1.000
_cell.length_c   1.000
_cell.angle_alpha   90.00
_cell.angle_beta   90.00
_cell.angle_gamma   90.00
#
_symmetry.space_group_name_H-M   'P 1'
#
loop_
_entity.id
_entity.type
_entity.pdbx_description
1 polymer ?
#
loop_
_entity_poly.entity_id
_entity_poly.type
_entity_poly.pdbx_seq_one_letter_code
_entity_poly.pdbx_strand_id
1 'polypeptide(L)'
;EYVGAIMKLCQERRGVYLSMEYLEETRALIKYDLPLNEIIYDFFDALKSRSRGYASFDYELKGYERSELVKLDILINKEQVDALSFIVFKDSAYERGRKMCEKLKEEIPRHLFEIPIQAAVGGKVIARETVKAMRKDVLAKCYGGDISRKKKLLEKQKEGKKRMRQVGNVEIPQEAFMSVLKPVSYTHLRAHETE
;
A
#
# COMPACT_ATOMS: atom_id res chain seq x y z
N GLU A 1 1.84 -33.27 -1.62
CA GLU A 1 1.25 -32.48 -2.71
C GLU A 1 1.45 -30.98 -2.48
N TYR A 2 1.20 -30.45 -1.26
CA TYR A 2 1.24 -29.00 -0.96
C TYR A 2 2.61 -28.45 -0.54
N VAL A 3 3.63 -29.27 -0.39
CA VAL A 3 4.98 -28.88 0.06
C VAL A 3 5.55 -27.71 -0.76
N GLY A 4 5.50 -27.83 -2.09
CA GLY A 4 6.00 -26.77 -2.97
C GLY A 4 5.29 -25.43 -2.81
N ALA A 5 3.96 -25.42 -2.63
CA ALA A 5 3.17 -24.22 -2.44
C ALA A 5 3.49 -23.55 -1.08
N ILE A 6 3.74 -24.35 -0.05
CA ILE A 6 4.12 -23.86 1.28
C ILE A 6 5.55 -23.31 1.26
N MET A 7 6.49 -24.00 0.63
CA MET A 7 7.87 -23.52 0.48
C MET A 7 7.90 -22.18 -0.25
N LYS A 8 7.12 -22.04 -1.32
CA LYS A 8 6.98 -20.77 -2.05
C LYS A 8 6.40 -19.66 -1.15
N LEU A 9 5.38 -19.97 -0.34
CA LEU A 9 4.83 -19.00 0.61
C LEU A 9 5.89 -18.53 1.61
N CYS A 10 6.67 -19.43 2.19
CA CYS A 10 7.73 -19.09 3.14
C CYS A 10 8.82 -18.22 2.47
N GLN A 11 9.20 -18.52 1.22
CA GLN A 11 10.16 -17.72 0.46
C GLN A 11 9.62 -16.30 0.17
N GLU A 12 8.36 -16.18 -0.23
CA GLU A 12 7.69 -14.88 -0.43
C GLU A 12 7.68 -14.03 0.86
N ARG A 13 7.69 -14.68 2.02
CA ARG A 13 7.75 -14.04 3.36
C ARG A 13 9.17 -13.94 3.92
N ARG A 14 10.20 -13.98 3.07
CA ARG A 14 11.61 -13.87 3.44
C ARG A 14 12.09 -15.00 4.36
N GLY A 15 11.47 -16.17 4.27
CA GLY A 15 11.84 -17.34 5.04
C GLY A 15 13.15 -17.93 4.57
N VAL A 16 14.02 -18.26 5.52
CA VAL A 16 15.24 -19.03 5.30
C VAL A 16 14.94 -20.50 5.58
N TYR A 17 15.09 -21.32 4.55
CA TYR A 17 14.88 -22.77 4.66
C TYR A 17 15.93 -23.38 5.57
N LEU A 18 15.49 -24.23 6.51
CA LEU A 18 16.37 -24.97 7.44
C LEU A 18 16.40 -26.47 7.11
N SER A 19 15.24 -27.13 7.17
CA SER A 19 15.18 -28.58 6.93
C SER A 19 13.76 -29.01 6.52
N MET A 20 13.69 -30.19 5.91
CA MET A 20 12.44 -30.89 5.66
C MET A 20 12.62 -32.37 6.01
N GLU A 21 11.71 -32.89 6.79
CA GLU A 21 11.67 -34.29 7.24
C GLU A 21 10.29 -34.88 6.94
N TYR A 22 10.25 -36.10 6.45
CA TYR A 22 9.01 -36.86 6.32
C TYR A 22 8.79 -37.65 7.60
N LEU A 23 7.76 -37.27 8.34
CA LEU A 23 7.36 -38.01 9.57
C LEU A 23 6.62 -39.29 9.22
N GLU A 24 5.86 -39.26 8.13
CA GLU A 24 5.07 -40.37 7.58
C GLU A 24 5.06 -40.22 6.03
N GLU A 25 4.57 -41.23 5.32
CA GLU A 25 4.48 -41.16 3.84
C GLU A 25 3.73 -39.95 3.32
N THR A 26 2.75 -39.46 4.08
CA THR A 26 1.88 -38.35 3.67
C THR A 26 2.14 -37.05 4.45
N ARG A 27 3.04 -37.07 5.44
CA ARG A 27 3.22 -35.97 6.40
C ARG A 27 4.66 -35.48 6.42
N ALA A 28 4.88 -34.25 5.99
CA ALA A 28 6.18 -33.58 5.99
C ALA A 28 6.24 -32.47 7.05
N LEU A 29 7.34 -32.43 7.78
CA LEU A 29 7.72 -31.33 8.68
C LEU A 29 8.73 -30.45 7.95
N ILE A 30 8.39 -29.18 7.76
CA ILE A 30 9.24 -28.21 7.09
C ILE A 30 9.59 -27.11 8.09
N LYS A 31 10.89 -26.86 8.27
CA LYS A 31 11.41 -25.85 9.20
C LYS A 31 11.95 -24.65 8.45
N TYR A 32 11.53 -23.47 8.84
CA TYR A 32 11.96 -22.19 8.29
C TYR A 32 12.23 -21.19 9.41
N ASP A 33 13.24 -20.36 9.23
CA ASP A 33 13.36 -19.10 9.97
C ASP A 33 12.59 -18.02 9.24
N LEU A 34 11.62 -17.39 9.90
CA LEU A 34 10.77 -16.37 9.34
C LEU A 34 10.80 -15.11 10.22
N PRO A 35 10.84 -13.91 9.63
CA PRO A 35 10.66 -12.70 10.41
C PRO A 35 9.27 -12.66 11.04
N LEU A 36 9.19 -12.40 12.33
CA LEU A 36 7.92 -12.41 13.07
C LEU A 36 6.88 -11.49 12.45
N ASN A 37 7.29 -10.33 11.94
CA ASN A 37 6.41 -9.36 11.29
C ASN A 37 5.72 -9.90 10.02
N GLU A 38 6.28 -10.94 9.38
CA GLU A 38 5.68 -11.56 8.19
C GLU A 38 4.69 -12.69 8.55
N ILE A 39 4.66 -13.09 9.84
CA ILE A 39 3.80 -14.18 10.33
C ILE A 39 2.52 -13.64 10.98
N ILE A 40 2.61 -12.49 11.67
CA ILE A 40 1.56 -12.01 12.60
C ILE A 40 0.22 -11.75 11.91
N TYR A 41 0.20 -11.28 10.68
CA TYR A 41 -1.05 -10.77 10.09
C TYR A 41 -1.84 -11.83 9.31
N ASP A 42 -1.31 -12.33 8.22
CA ASP A 42 -2.06 -13.11 7.23
C ASP A 42 -1.39 -14.44 6.84
N PHE A 43 -0.29 -14.79 7.50
CA PHE A 43 0.47 -16.00 7.17
C PHE A 43 -0.35 -17.27 7.38
N PHE A 44 -1.09 -17.35 8.49
CA PHE A 44 -1.92 -18.51 8.79
C PHE A 44 -3.00 -18.71 7.75
N ASP A 45 -3.70 -17.66 7.37
CA ASP A 45 -4.77 -17.72 6.37
C ASP A 45 -4.21 -18.09 4.99
N ALA A 46 -3.06 -17.52 4.62
CA ALA A 46 -2.36 -17.88 3.39
C ALA A 46 -1.91 -19.34 3.38
N LEU A 47 -1.41 -19.84 4.51
CA LEU A 47 -0.98 -21.24 4.68
C LEU A 47 -2.18 -22.19 4.51
N LYS A 48 -3.29 -21.91 5.19
CA LYS A 48 -4.53 -22.68 5.10
C LYS A 48 -5.10 -22.68 3.68
N SER A 49 -5.15 -21.52 3.04
CA SER A 49 -5.63 -21.38 1.67
C SER A 49 -4.80 -22.18 0.67
N ARG A 50 -3.45 -22.08 0.74
CA ARG A 50 -2.54 -22.79 -0.18
C ARG A 50 -2.48 -24.29 0.05
N SER A 51 -2.84 -24.77 1.23
CA SER A 51 -2.84 -26.18 1.59
C SER A 51 -4.23 -26.81 1.64
N ARG A 52 -5.28 -26.09 1.23
CA ARG A 52 -6.67 -26.52 1.38
C ARG A 52 -7.04 -26.96 2.81
N GLY A 53 -6.47 -26.26 3.79
CA GLY A 53 -6.72 -26.52 5.20
C GLY A 53 -5.83 -27.58 5.85
N TYR A 54 -5.02 -28.33 5.10
CA TYR A 54 -4.22 -29.45 5.64
C TYR A 54 -3.00 -28.99 6.45
N ALA A 55 -2.35 -27.88 6.10
CA ALA A 55 -1.17 -27.44 6.81
C ALA A 55 -1.54 -26.75 8.13
N SER A 56 -0.70 -26.97 9.12
CA SER A 56 -0.66 -26.23 10.39
C SER A 56 0.75 -25.74 10.60
N PHE A 57 0.95 -24.75 11.46
CA PHE A 57 2.28 -24.35 11.88
C PHE A 57 2.33 -24.11 13.39
N ASP A 58 3.50 -24.32 13.91
CA ASP A 58 3.91 -23.92 15.25
C ASP A 58 5.17 -23.07 15.11
N TYR A 59 5.47 -22.22 16.09
CA TYR A 59 6.63 -21.36 16.02
C TYR A 59 7.29 -21.18 17.38
N GLU A 60 8.61 -21.05 17.34
CA GLU A 60 9.45 -20.74 18.48
C GLU A 60 10.19 -19.43 18.23
N LEU A 61 10.39 -18.64 19.26
CA LEU A 61 11.17 -17.43 19.16
C LEU A 61 12.67 -17.77 19.13
N LYS A 62 13.30 -17.62 17.98
CA LYS A 62 14.74 -17.85 17.80
C LYS A 62 15.60 -16.73 18.40
N GLY A 63 15.11 -15.49 18.39
CA GLY A 63 15.83 -14.30 18.83
C GLY A 63 15.82 -13.19 17.78
N TYR A 64 16.79 -12.29 17.88
CA TYR A 64 16.89 -11.13 16.97
C TYR A 64 18.02 -11.34 15.97
N GLU A 65 17.74 -11.11 14.72
CA GLU A 65 18.73 -11.13 13.63
C GLU A 65 18.81 -9.77 12.94
N ARG A 66 19.99 -9.45 12.41
CA ARG A 66 20.19 -8.21 11.66
C ARG A 66 19.42 -8.26 10.36
N SER A 67 18.60 -7.22 10.10
CA SER A 67 17.84 -7.08 8.87
C SER A 67 18.05 -5.70 8.24
N GLU A 68 18.01 -5.61 6.91
CA GLU A 68 18.09 -4.35 6.18
C GLU A 68 16.72 -3.65 6.20
N LEU A 69 16.47 -2.92 7.27
CA LEU A 69 15.24 -2.16 7.44
C LEU A 69 15.45 -0.69 7.07
N VAL A 70 14.43 -0.10 6.47
CA VAL A 70 14.40 1.31 6.11
C VAL A 70 13.10 1.95 6.60
N LYS A 71 13.17 3.24 6.94
CA LYS A 71 11.98 4.03 7.24
C LYS A 71 11.34 4.47 5.94
N LEU A 72 10.09 4.08 5.74
CA LEU A 72 9.24 4.52 4.64
C LEU A 72 8.35 5.65 5.13
N ASP A 73 8.56 6.84 4.60
CA ASP A 73 7.78 8.04 4.93
C ASP A 73 6.74 8.30 3.84
N ILE A 74 5.53 8.67 4.25
CA ILE A 74 4.47 9.11 3.34
C ILE A 74 4.33 10.62 3.43
N LEU A 75 4.38 11.27 2.25
CA LEU A 75 4.18 12.70 2.12
C LEU A 75 2.87 12.95 1.36
N ILE A 76 2.01 13.79 1.93
CA ILE A 76 0.77 14.23 1.31
C ILE A 76 0.85 15.74 1.10
N ASN A 77 0.67 16.19 -0.12
CA ASN A 77 0.88 17.59 -0.52
C ASN A 77 2.29 18.13 -0.16
N LYS A 78 3.31 17.24 -0.18
CA LYS A 78 4.72 17.49 0.20
C LYS A 78 4.98 17.62 1.71
N GLU A 79 3.98 17.47 2.54
CA GLU A 79 4.12 17.42 3.99
C GLU A 79 4.19 15.97 4.46
N GLN A 80 5.15 15.68 5.31
CA GLN A 80 5.31 14.34 5.88
C GLN A 80 4.20 14.09 6.91
N VAL A 81 3.61 12.90 6.83
CA VAL A 81 2.58 12.45 7.77
C VAL A 81 3.19 11.37 8.67
N ASP A 82 3.60 11.75 9.86
CA ASP A 82 4.31 10.84 10.78
C ASP A 82 3.51 9.59 11.15
N ALA A 83 2.18 9.72 11.28
CA ALA A 83 1.30 8.58 11.53
C ALA A 83 1.26 7.54 10.40
N LEU A 84 1.75 7.88 9.21
CA LEU A 84 1.87 7.00 8.05
C LEU A 84 3.33 6.63 7.74
N SER A 85 4.23 6.78 8.72
CA SER A 85 5.63 6.33 8.59
C SER A 85 5.76 4.89 9.09
N PHE A 86 6.44 4.03 8.32
CA PHE A 86 6.59 2.61 8.63
C PHE A 86 8.05 2.17 8.52
N ILE A 87 8.40 1.18 9.31
CA ILE A 87 9.66 0.46 9.14
C ILE A 87 9.38 -0.74 8.26
N VAL A 88 10.06 -0.83 7.13
CA VAL A 88 9.88 -1.88 6.12
C VAL A 88 11.21 -2.46 5.69
N PHE A 89 11.20 -3.66 5.14
CA PHE A 89 12.37 -4.25 4.53
C PHE A 89 12.72 -3.48 3.24
N LYS A 90 14.01 -3.23 3.02
CA LYS A 90 14.52 -2.38 1.94
C LYS A 90 14.01 -2.79 0.56
N ASP A 91 14.09 -4.07 0.23
CA ASP A 91 13.69 -4.56 -1.09
C ASP A 91 12.17 -4.48 -1.31
N SER A 92 11.36 -4.59 -0.25
CA SER A 92 9.91 -4.46 -0.31
C SER A 92 9.40 -3.02 -0.22
N ALA A 93 10.28 -2.05 0.07
CA ALA A 93 9.91 -0.66 0.31
C ALA A 93 9.20 -0.02 -0.88
N TYR A 94 9.67 -0.28 -2.10
CA TYR A 94 9.05 0.25 -3.32
C TYR A 94 7.62 -0.26 -3.52
N GLU A 95 7.44 -1.57 -3.44
CA GLU A 95 6.12 -2.20 -3.65
C GLU A 95 5.11 -1.78 -2.57
N ARG A 96 5.54 -1.78 -1.31
CA ARG A 96 4.71 -1.30 -0.19
C ARG A 96 4.37 0.18 -0.35
N GLY A 97 5.36 1.02 -0.63
CA GLY A 97 5.15 2.46 -0.83
C GLY A 97 4.17 2.75 -1.97
N ARG A 98 4.29 2.04 -3.09
CA ARG A 98 3.37 2.14 -4.21
C ARG A 98 1.94 1.77 -3.83
N LYS A 99 1.73 0.59 -3.22
CA LYS A 99 0.41 0.14 -2.77
C LYS A 99 -0.23 1.09 -1.77
N MET A 100 0.57 1.67 -0.86
CA MET A 100 0.09 2.69 0.08
C MET A 100 -0.36 3.97 -0.63
N CYS A 101 0.43 4.46 -1.59
CA CYS A 101 0.05 5.63 -2.38
C CYS A 101 -1.22 5.40 -3.20
N GLU A 102 -1.39 4.20 -3.78
CA GLU A 102 -2.59 3.81 -4.53
C GLU A 102 -3.83 3.80 -3.62
N LYS A 103 -3.76 3.15 -2.44
CA LYS A 103 -4.86 3.14 -1.46
C LYS A 103 -5.23 4.55 -0.96
N LEU A 104 -4.23 5.34 -0.59
CA LEU A 104 -4.47 6.71 -0.13
C LEU A 104 -5.12 7.59 -1.21
N LYS A 105 -4.78 7.37 -2.48
CA LYS A 105 -5.40 8.07 -3.60
C LYS A 105 -6.88 7.74 -3.75
N GLU A 106 -7.30 6.52 -3.43
CA GLU A 106 -8.70 6.10 -3.47
C GLU A 106 -9.51 6.71 -2.33
N GLU A 107 -8.93 6.78 -1.14
CA GLU A 107 -9.61 7.23 0.08
C GLU A 107 -9.61 8.77 0.25
N ILE A 108 -8.56 9.46 -0.23
CA ILE A 108 -8.48 10.92 -0.09
C ILE A 108 -9.41 11.59 -1.11
N PRO A 109 -10.37 12.41 -0.64
CA PRO A 109 -11.33 13.07 -1.52
C PRO A 109 -10.63 14.08 -2.44
N ARG A 110 -11.22 14.32 -3.61
CA ARG A 110 -10.72 15.32 -4.54
C ARG A 110 -10.95 16.72 -4.00
N HIS A 111 -9.91 17.53 -4.05
CA HIS A 111 -9.95 18.95 -3.72
C HIS A 111 -9.95 19.82 -4.98
N LEU A 112 -10.03 21.15 -4.80
CA LEU A 112 -9.95 22.12 -5.91
C LEU A 112 -8.54 22.20 -6.53
N PHE A 113 -7.54 21.57 -5.93
CA PHE A 113 -6.15 21.46 -6.38
C PHE A 113 -5.67 20.00 -6.37
N GLU A 114 -4.58 19.74 -7.06
CA GLU A 114 -3.97 18.41 -7.09
C GLU A 114 -3.24 18.12 -5.77
N ILE A 115 -3.44 16.93 -5.25
CA ILE A 115 -2.76 16.44 -4.05
C ILE A 115 -1.77 15.36 -4.48
N PRO A 116 -0.46 15.63 -4.49
CA PRO A 116 0.55 14.59 -4.68
C PRO A 116 0.67 13.78 -3.40
N ILE A 117 0.66 12.46 -3.55
CA ILE A 117 0.92 11.47 -2.51
C ILE A 117 2.24 10.82 -2.89
N GLN A 118 3.21 10.81 -1.99
CA GLN A 118 4.55 10.34 -2.27
C GLN A 118 5.02 9.41 -1.15
N ALA A 119 5.69 8.34 -1.53
CA ALA A 119 6.41 7.47 -0.60
C ALA A 119 7.91 7.74 -0.75
N ALA A 120 8.59 7.96 0.35
CA ALA A 120 10.02 8.30 0.35
C ALA A 120 10.80 7.42 1.35
N VAL A 121 12.05 7.13 1.00
CA VAL A 121 13.02 6.46 1.86
C VAL A 121 14.26 7.33 1.94
N GLY A 122 14.65 7.73 3.15
CA GLY A 122 15.81 8.61 3.36
C GLY A 122 15.72 9.94 2.59
N GLY A 123 14.49 10.50 2.48
CA GLY A 123 14.22 11.73 1.74
C GLY A 123 14.09 11.57 0.21
N LYS A 124 14.43 10.40 -0.34
CA LYS A 124 14.28 10.11 -1.77
C LYS A 124 12.90 9.53 -2.06
N VAL A 125 12.15 10.17 -2.94
CA VAL A 125 10.84 9.68 -3.39
C VAL A 125 11.02 8.43 -4.24
N ILE A 126 10.39 7.33 -3.83
CA ILE A 126 10.43 6.04 -4.51
C ILE A 126 9.13 5.71 -5.26
N ALA A 127 7.98 6.20 -4.77
CA ALA A 127 6.70 6.02 -5.44
C ALA A 127 5.87 7.31 -5.32
N ARG A 128 5.00 7.54 -6.31
CA ARG A 128 4.15 8.73 -6.35
C ARG A 128 2.82 8.42 -7.02
N GLU A 129 1.75 8.92 -6.39
CA GLU A 129 0.41 8.99 -6.94
C GLU A 129 -0.13 10.42 -6.83
N THR A 130 -1.21 10.73 -7.53
CA THR A 130 -1.79 12.07 -7.49
C THR A 130 -3.31 11.98 -7.49
N VAL A 131 -3.93 12.59 -6.48
CA VAL A 131 -5.38 12.83 -6.48
C VAL A 131 -5.65 14.03 -7.37
N LYS A 132 -6.38 13.80 -8.47
CA LYS A 132 -6.67 14.84 -9.47
C LYS A 132 -7.59 15.91 -8.88
N ALA A 133 -7.32 17.18 -9.20
CA ALA A 133 -8.19 18.28 -8.82
C ALA A 133 -9.61 18.15 -9.41
N MET A 134 -10.61 18.59 -8.64
CA MET A 134 -11.95 18.79 -9.19
C MET A 134 -11.92 19.86 -10.29
N ARG A 135 -12.57 19.58 -11.41
CA ARG A 135 -12.77 20.57 -12.48
C ARG A 135 -14.09 21.31 -12.23
N LYS A 136 -13.98 22.63 -12.09
CA LYS A 136 -15.14 23.50 -12.19
C LYS A 136 -15.28 23.87 -13.67
N ASP A 137 -16.45 23.65 -14.26
CA ASP A 137 -16.71 24.08 -15.63
C ASP A 137 -16.92 25.60 -15.66
N VAL A 138 -15.82 26.32 -15.90
CA VAL A 138 -15.81 27.78 -16.00
C VAL A 138 -16.29 28.28 -17.37
N LEU A 139 -16.44 27.35 -18.32
CA LEU A 139 -16.84 27.66 -19.69
C LEU A 139 -18.33 27.47 -19.94
N ALA A 140 -19.07 26.85 -19.03
CA ALA A 140 -20.51 26.57 -19.17
C ALA A 140 -21.36 27.80 -19.46
N LYS A 141 -20.93 28.98 -19.00
CA LYS A 141 -21.63 30.27 -19.21
C LYS A 141 -21.04 31.08 -20.39
N CYS A 142 -20.08 30.52 -21.13
CA CYS A 142 -19.49 31.21 -22.30
C CYS A 142 -20.25 30.83 -23.58
N TYR A 143 -21.34 31.47 -23.83
CA TYR A 143 -22.06 31.41 -25.11
C TYR A 143 -21.30 32.25 -26.17
N GLY A 144 -20.91 31.59 -27.26
CA GLY A 144 -20.26 32.26 -28.39
C GLY A 144 -18.76 31.92 -28.56
N GLY A 145 -18.23 32.21 -29.72
CA GLY A 145 -16.92 31.78 -30.21
C GLY A 145 -15.70 32.55 -29.70
N ASP A 146 -15.80 33.36 -28.64
CA ASP A 146 -14.67 34.16 -28.16
C ASP A 146 -13.60 33.27 -27.47
N ILE A 147 -12.62 32.85 -28.28
CA ILE A 147 -11.49 32.02 -27.88
C ILE A 147 -10.61 32.75 -26.86
N SER A 148 -10.46 34.08 -26.97
CA SER A 148 -9.61 34.89 -26.08
C SER A 148 -10.16 34.89 -24.66
N ARG A 149 -11.49 35.07 -24.52
CA ARG A 149 -12.18 35.04 -23.23
C ARG A 149 -12.09 33.66 -22.58
N LYS A 150 -12.26 32.57 -23.36
CA LYS A 150 -12.12 31.18 -22.89
C LYS A 150 -10.73 30.91 -22.36
N LYS A 151 -9.67 31.34 -23.09
CA LYS A 151 -8.27 31.19 -22.61
C LYS A 151 -8.04 31.96 -21.31
N LYS A 152 -8.46 33.21 -21.17
CA LYS A 152 -8.33 34.01 -19.95
C LYS A 152 -9.00 33.34 -18.73
N LEU A 153 -10.18 32.76 -18.92
CA LEU A 153 -10.89 32.07 -17.83
C LEU A 153 -10.15 30.81 -17.39
N LEU A 154 -9.60 30.03 -18.31
CA LEU A 154 -8.81 28.84 -18.02
C LEU A 154 -7.49 29.20 -17.31
N GLU A 155 -6.83 30.27 -17.72
CA GLU A 155 -5.60 30.77 -17.06
C GLU A 155 -5.89 31.21 -15.62
N LYS A 156 -6.93 32.01 -15.39
CA LYS A 156 -7.36 32.40 -14.04
C LYS A 156 -7.68 31.18 -13.17
N GLN A 157 -8.32 30.17 -13.72
CA GLN A 157 -8.59 28.94 -13.00
C GLN A 157 -7.29 28.21 -12.61
N LYS A 158 -6.32 28.17 -13.53
CA LYS A 158 -5.01 27.55 -13.28
C LYS A 158 -4.23 28.28 -12.20
N GLU A 159 -4.20 29.61 -12.23
CA GLU A 159 -3.57 30.43 -11.19
C GLU A 159 -4.26 30.28 -9.84
N GLY A 160 -5.60 30.30 -9.80
CA GLY A 160 -6.37 30.07 -8.58
C GLY A 160 -6.06 28.73 -7.94
N LYS A 161 -5.97 27.66 -8.74
CA LYS A 161 -5.57 26.33 -8.27
C LYS A 161 -4.14 26.31 -7.71
N LYS A 162 -3.20 27.03 -8.36
CA LYS A 162 -1.82 27.16 -7.89
C LYS A 162 -1.75 27.84 -6.51
N ARG A 163 -2.50 28.94 -6.31
CA ARG A 163 -2.59 29.63 -5.02
C ARG A 163 -3.23 28.77 -3.95
N MET A 164 -4.34 28.09 -4.25
CA MET A 164 -5.01 27.20 -3.30
C MET A 164 -4.11 26.04 -2.86
N ARG A 165 -3.26 25.51 -3.74
CA ARG A 165 -2.30 24.47 -3.40
C ARG A 165 -1.23 24.93 -2.38
N GLN A 166 -0.86 26.21 -2.41
CA GLN A 166 0.13 26.79 -1.48
C GLN A 166 -0.41 27.01 -0.08
N VAL A 167 -1.73 27.24 0.05
CA VAL A 167 -2.40 27.60 1.32
C VAL A 167 -3.33 26.49 1.81
N GLY A 168 -3.71 25.55 0.94
CA GLY A 168 -4.71 24.54 1.23
C GLY A 168 -4.16 23.44 2.14
N ASN A 169 -4.78 23.29 3.30
CA ASN A 169 -4.58 22.15 4.18
C ASN A 169 -5.31 20.94 3.60
N VAL A 170 -4.68 19.76 3.62
CA VAL A 170 -5.29 18.52 3.19
C VAL A 170 -5.71 17.76 4.43
N GLU A 171 -7.02 17.66 4.64
CA GLU A 171 -7.57 16.81 5.67
C GLU A 171 -7.54 15.35 5.22
N ILE A 172 -6.94 14.49 6.03
CA ILE A 172 -6.82 13.07 5.76
C ILE A 172 -7.93 12.36 6.53
N PRO A 173 -8.90 11.72 5.85
CA PRO A 173 -9.97 10.99 6.50
C PRO A 173 -9.42 9.85 7.36
N GLN A 174 -10.12 9.49 8.42
CA GLN A 174 -9.74 8.37 9.29
C GLN A 174 -9.71 7.04 8.51
N GLU A 175 -10.60 6.88 7.55
CA GLU A 175 -10.67 5.72 6.66
C GLU A 175 -9.37 5.52 5.87
N ALA A 176 -8.71 6.62 5.47
CA ALA A 176 -7.44 6.57 4.77
C ALA A 176 -6.31 5.96 5.62
N PHE A 177 -6.26 6.30 6.92
CA PHE A 177 -5.33 5.66 7.85
C PHE A 177 -5.64 4.18 8.01
N MET A 178 -6.90 3.83 8.20
CA MET A 178 -7.32 2.44 8.38
C MET A 178 -7.08 1.59 7.12
N SER A 179 -7.25 2.14 5.93
CA SER A 179 -7.01 1.42 4.67
C SER A 179 -5.55 1.02 4.48
N VAL A 180 -4.64 1.87 4.92
CA VAL A 180 -3.19 1.63 4.84
C VAL A 180 -2.73 0.62 5.90
N LEU A 181 -3.32 0.64 7.10
CA LEU A 181 -2.98 -0.27 8.19
C LEU A 181 -3.52 -1.68 7.98
N LYS A 182 -4.61 -1.85 7.22
CA LYS A 182 -5.15 -3.18 6.90
C LYS A 182 -4.19 -3.93 5.97
N PRO A 183 -3.82 -5.17 6.28
CA PRO A 183 -3.03 -6.00 5.37
C PRO A 183 -3.74 -6.15 4.02
N VAL A 184 -2.97 -6.18 2.94
CA VAL A 184 -3.45 -6.14 1.53
C VAL A 184 -4.31 -7.35 1.14
N SER A 185 -4.36 -8.39 1.96
CA SER A 185 -4.95 -9.70 1.63
C SER A 185 -6.46 -9.81 1.74
N TYR A 186 -7.15 -8.85 2.35
CA TYR A 186 -8.60 -9.00 2.61
C TYR A 186 -9.54 -8.61 1.46
N THR A 187 -9.04 -8.12 0.34
CA THR A 187 -9.90 -7.64 -0.76
C THR A 187 -10.40 -8.71 -1.73
N HIS A 188 -9.90 -9.96 -1.65
CA HIS A 188 -10.32 -11.02 -2.57
C HIS A 188 -11.34 -12.03 -2.02
N LEU A 189 -11.69 -11.97 -0.73
CA LEU A 189 -12.60 -12.96 -0.12
C LEU A 189 -14.08 -12.52 -0.05
N ARG A 190 -14.44 -11.32 -0.49
CA ARG A 190 -15.84 -10.83 -0.46
C ARG A 190 -16.65 -11.06 -1.74
N ALA A 191 -16.10 -11.71 -2.75
CA ALA A 191 -16.79 -11.88 -4.04
C ALA A 191 -17.50 -13.23 -4.23
N HIS A 192 -17.55 -14.13 -3.23
CA HIS A 192 -18.12 -15.46 -3.37
C HIS A 192 -19.15 -15.89 -2.28
N GLU A 193 -19.73 -14.95 -1.55
CA GLU A 193 -20.86 -15.27 -0.66
C GLU A 193 -22.12 -14.52 -1.09
N THR A 194 -22.62 -14.80 -2.29
CA THR A 194 -24.03 -14.61 -2.67
C THR A 194 -24.33 -15.54 -3.84
N GLU A 195 -24.65 -16.80 -3.51
CA GLU A 195 -25.63 -17.64 -4.16
C GLU A 195 -26.07 -18.74 -3.19
#